data_caab5a7a11e4586fe5a5e0d4cdfb0b03
#
_entry.id   caab5a7a11e4586fe5a5e0d4cdfb0b03
#
_cell.length_a   1.000
_cell.length_b   1.000
_cell.length_c   1.000
_cell.angle_alpha   90.00
_cell.angle_beta   90.00
_cell.angle_gamma   90.00
#
_symmetry.space_group_name_H-M   'P 1'
#
loop_
_entity.id
_entity.type
_entity.pdbx_description
1 polymer ?
#
loop_
_entity_poly.entity_id
_entity_poly.type
_entity_poly.pdbx_seq_one_letter_code
_entity_poly.pdbx_strand_id
1 'polypeptide(L)'
;MRLYTTGLVKKYKTRTVVNQVSIDVNQGEIVGLLGPNGAGKTTTFYMIVGLIKPNDGQIFLEGEERTEEITKLPVYKRAQMGVG
;
A
#
# COMPACT_ATOMS: atom_id res chain seq x y z
N MET A 1 3.16 -0.74 -14.98
CA MET A 1 2.78 0.19 -13.90
C MET A 1 3.55 -0.12 -12.63
N ARG A 2 3.94 0.90 -11.92
CA ARG A 2 4.70 0.79 -10.69
C ARG A 2 3.87 1.35 -9.54
N LEU A 3 3.88 0.65 -8.41
CA LEU A 3 3.26 1.15 -7.19
C LEU A 3 4.35 1.46 -6.17
N TYR A 4 4.28 2.63 -5.54
CA TYR A 4 5.23 2.95 -4.49
C TYR A 4 4.53 3.66 -3.33
N THR A 5 5.16 3.57 -2.17
CA THR A 5 4.67 4.22 -0.95
C THR A 5 5.75 5.09 -0.36
N THR A 6 5.32 6.08 0.41
CA THR A 6 6.24 6.97 1.13
C THR A 6 5.84 7.01 2.60
N GLY A 7 6.73 6.55 3.47
CA GLY A 7 6.58 6.69 4.90
C GLY A 7 5.30 6.16 5.51
N LEU A 8 4.81 5.00 5.04
CA LEU A 8 3.58 4.43 5.57
C LEU A 8 3.71 4.08 7.05
N VAL A 9 2.69 4.46 7.82
CA VAL A 9 2.61 4.15 9.24
C VAL A 9 1.24 3.56 9.55
N LYS A 10 1.23 2.46 10.31
CA LYS A 10 -0.01 1.90 10.85
C LYS A 10 0.18 1.55 12.31
N LYS A 11 -0.69 2.11 13.15
CA LYS A 11 -0.67 1.90 14.59
C LYS A 11 -1.98 1.30 15.05
N TYR A 12 -1.88 0.35 15.97
CA TYR A 12 -3.03 -0.21 16.67
C TYR A 12 -2.85 0.08 18.16
N LYS A 13 -3.63 1.02 18.69
CA LYS A 13 -3.52 1.48 20.08
C LYS A 13 -2.10 2.01 20.35
N THR A 14 -1.31 1.29 21.16
CA THR A 14 0.06 1.71 21.49
C THR A 14 1.11 1.01 20.63
N ARG A 15 0.69 0.11 19.73
CA ARG A 15 1.63 -0.68 18.94
C ARG A 15 1.72 -0.18 17.51
N THR A 16 2.94 0.13 17.08
CA THR A 16 3.21 0.48 15.70
C THR A 16 3.53 -0.80 14.92
N VAL A 17 2.66 -1.18 13.99
CA VAL A 17 2.83 -2.40 13.19
C VAL A 17 3.62 -2.10 11.92
N VAL A 18 3.38 -0.93 11.30
CA VAL A 18 4.12 -0.47 10.13
C VAL A 18 4.69 0.89 10.48
N ASN A 19 6.00 1.06 10.32
CA ASN A 19 6.69 2.27 10.75
C ASN A 19 7.49 2.87 9.60
N GLN A 20 6.96 3.92 9.00
CA GLN A 20 7.61 4.70 7.93
C GLN A 20 8.14 3.83 6.79
N VAL A 21 7.31 2.90 6.33
CA VAL A 21 7.69 1.97 5.29
C VAL A 21 7.54 2.62 3.92
N SER A 22 8.62 2.60 3.14
CA SER A 22 8.61 3.05 1.75
C SER A 22 9.00 1.86 0.87
N ILE A 23 8.09 1.45 -0.01
CA ILE A 23 8.32 0.33 -0.92
C ILE A 23 8.10 0.77 -2.36
N ASP A 24 8.62 -0.02 -3.28
CA ASP A 24 8.52 0.20 -4.70
C ASP A 24 8.37 -1.17 -5.37
N VAL A 25 7.20 -1.44 -5.93
CA VAL A 25 6.92 -2.74 -6.57
C VAL A 25 6.24 -2.53 -7.92
N ASN A 26 6.46 -3.46 -8.82
CA ASN A 26 5.68 -3.51 -10.05
C ASN A 26 4.29 -4.06 -9.75
N GLN A 27 3.32 -3.68 -10.56
CA GLN A 27 1.92 -4.03 -10.33
C GLN A 27 1.72 -5.54 -10.09
N GLY A 28 2.36 -6.39 -10.87
CA GLY A 28 2.21 -7.84 -10.72
C GLY A 28 2.89 -8.43 -9.49
N GLU A 29 3.67 -7.63 -8.76
CA GLU A 29 4.44 -8.09 -7.62
C GLU A 29 3.79 -7.76 -6.27
N ILE A 30 2.63 -7.10 -6.29
CA ILE A 30 1.97 -6.67 -5.05
C ILE A 30 1.64 -7.86 -4.14
N VAL A 31 1.23 -8.98 -4.73
CA VAL A 31 0.91 -10.20 -3.99
C VAL A 31 2.11 -10.73 -3.21
N GLY A 32 3.32 -10.44 -3.66
CA GLY A 32 4.54 -10.83 -2.93
C GLY A 32 4.63 -10.25 -1.53
N LEU A 33 3.84 -9.23 -1.22
CA LEU A 33 3.78 -8.67 0.13
C LEU A 33 3.05 -9.58 1.11
N LEU A 34 2.35 -10.60 0.64
CA LEU A 34 1.67 -11.58 1.49
C LEU A 34 2.58 -12.72 1.92
N GLY A 35 3.86 -12.49 2.04
CA GLY A 35 4.80 -13.52 2.45
C GLY A 35 4.71 -13.85 3.94
N PRO A 36 5.42 -14.90 4.38
CA PRO A 36 5.38 -15.36 5.78
C PRO A 36 6.12 -14.45 6.76
N ASN A 37 6.65 -13.36 6.32
CA ASN A 37 7.59 -12.53 7.09
C ASN A 37 6.90 -11.41 7.86
N GLY A 38 6.06 -11.76 8.80
CA GLY A 38 5.62 -10.81 9.81
C GLY A 38 4.38 -9.99 9.47
N ALA A 39 3.78 -9.45 10.51
CA ALA A 39 2.50 -8.75 10.44
C ALA A 39 2.56 -7.44 9.65
N GLY A 40 3.71 -6.76 9.68
CA GLY A 40 3.86 -5.48 8.99
C GLY A 40 3.76 -5.59 7.48
N LYS A 41 4.25 -6.69 6.91
CA LYS A 41 4.21 -6.92 5.47
C LYS A 41 2.78 -7.14 4.98
N THR A 42 2.02 -7.98 5.67
CA THR A 42 0.62 -8.23 5.34
C THR A 42 -0.22 -6.97 5.55
N THR A 43 0.03 -6.24 6.64
CA THR A 43 -0.67 -4.98 6.90
C THR A 43 -0.39 -3.96 5.79
N THR A 44 0.84 -3.88 5.32
CA THR A 44 1.20 -3.01 4.20
C THR A 44 0.42 -3.39 2.94
N PHE A 45 0.32 -4.70 2.65
CA PHE A 45 -0.50 -5.16 1.53
C PHE A 45 -1.95 -4.69 1.66
N TYR A 46 -2.55 -4.85 2.83
CA TYR A 46 -3.94 -4.43 3.05
C TYR A 46 -4.12 -2.92 2.92
N MET A 47 -3.12 -2.14 3.30
CA MET A 47 -3.17 -0.69 3.09
C MET A 47 -3.12 -0.35 1.59
N ILE A 48 -2.29 -1.06 0.83
CA ILE A 48 -2.15 -0.83 -0.61
C ILE A 48 -3.44 -1.15 -1.35
N VAL A 49 -4.08 -2.27 -1.02
CA VAL A 49 -5.34 -2.64 -1.69
C VAL A 49 -6.55 -1.87 -1.16
N GLY A 50 -6.41 -1.19 -0.04
CA GLY A 50 -7.47 -0.32 0.48
C GLY A 50 -8.33 -0.89 1.58
N LEU A 51 -7.99 -2.06 2.11
CA LEU A 51 -8.75 -2.69 3.20
C LEU A 51 -8.45 -2.08 4.56
N ILE A 52 -7.28 -1.46 4.71
CA ILE A 52 -6.85 -0.81 5.95
C ILE A 52 -6.38 0.59 5.60
N LYS A 53 -6.77 1.58 6.41
CA LYS A 53 -6.30 2.94 6.26
C LYS A 53 -4.97 3.14 6.98
N PRO A 54 -3.96 3.74 6.33
CA PRO A 54 -2.74 4.11 7.05
C PRO A 54 -2.99 5.26 8.01
N ASN A 55 -2.22 5.33 9.07
CA ASN A 55 -2.24 6.47 9.99
C ASN A 55 -1.44 7.64 9.41
N ASP A 56 -0.43 7.34 8.60
CA ASP A 56 0.40 8.35 7.97
C ASP A 56 1.02 7.75 6.71
N GLY A 57 1.60 8.62 5.88
CA GLY A 57 2.22 8.22 4.63
C GLY A 57 1.28 8.26 3.45
N GLN A 58 1.81 7.90 2.29
CA GLN A 58 1.10 8.02 1.03
C GLN A 58 1.36 6.82 0.15
N ILE A 59 0.39 6.51 -0.70
CA ILE A 59 0.46 5.40 -1.66
C ILE A 59 0.22 5.98 -3.06
N PHE A 60 1.14 5.70 -4.00
CA PHE A 60 1.08 6.21 -5.36
C PHE A 60 1.07 5.07 -6.37
N LEU A 61 0.31 5.26 -7.43
CA LEU A 61 0.33 4.38 -8.59
C LEU A 61 0.85 5.17 -9.79
N GLU A 62 2.01 4.76 -10.31
CA GLU A 62 2.65 5.41 -11.44
C GLU A 62 2.29 4.69 -12.73
N GLY A 63 1.57 5.38 -13.60
CA GLY A 63 1.26 4.89 -14.94
C GLY A 63 2.21 5.47 -15.97
N GLU A 64 1.88 5.25 -17.27
CA GLU A 64 2.73 5.73 -18.36
C GLU A 64 2.70 7.24 -18.51
N GLU A 65 1.57 7.87 -18.25
CA GLU A 65 1.37 9.28 -18.49
C GLU A 65 1.34 10.11 -17.22
N ARG A 66 0.96 9.52 -16.10
CA ARG A 66 0.84 10.26 -14.84
C ARG A 66 0.94 9.35 -13.64
N THR A 67 1.21 9.96 -12.49
CA THR A 67 1.22 9.30 -11.20
C THR A 67 0.00 9.76 -10.41
N GLU A 68 -0.73 8.82 -9.84
CA GLU A 68 -1.91 9.13 -9.02
C GLU A 68 -1.69 8.70 -7.59
N GLU A 69 -2.06 9.56 -6.65
CA GLU A 69 -2.11 9.19 -5.25
C GLU A 69 -3.40 8.42 -4.98
N ILE A 70 -3.27 7.21 -4.48
CA ILE A 70 -4.42 6.33 -4.25
C ILE A 70 -4.71 6.11 -2.76
N THR A 71 -4.05 6.84 -1.88
CA THR A 71 -4.13 6.64 -0.43
C THR A 71 -5.56 6.66 0.10
N LYS A 72 -6.41 7.53 -0.46
CA LYS A 72 -7.79 7.69 0.00
C LYS A 72 -8.83 7.07 -0.90
N LEU A 73 -8.42 6.39 -1.96
CA LEU A 73 -9.36 5.75 -2.87
C LEU A 73 -9.95 4.49 -2.25
N PRO A 74 -11.23 4.22 -2.49
CA PRO A 74 -11.86 2.99 -2.01
C PRO A 74 -11.33 1.76 -2.76
N VAL A 75 -11.56 0.59 -2.18
CA VAL A 75 -11.07 -0.69 -2.72
C VAL A 75 -11.49 -0.88 -4.18
N TYR A 76 -12.76 -0.61 -4.49
CA TYR A 76 -13.26 -0.85 -5.84
C TYR A 76 -12.58 0.04 -6.89
N LYS A 77 -12.24 1.27 -6.51
CA LYS A 77 -11.52 2.18 -7.40
C LYS A 77 -10.11 1.67 -7.67
N ARG A 78 -9.42 1.23 -6.63
CA ARG A 78 -8.07 0.68 -6.77
C ARG A 78 -8.08 -0.58 -7.62
N ALA A 79 -9.07 -1.45 -7.43
CA ALA A 79 -9.21 -2.66 -8.25
C ALA A 79 -9.42 -2.32 -9.72
N GLN A 80 -10.21 -1.29 -10.02
CA GLN A 80 -10.41 -0.82 -11.40
C GLN A 80 -9.11 -0.32 -12.03
N MET A 81 -8.19 0.19 -11.21
CA MET A 81 -6.89 0.67 -11.68
C MET A 81 -5.84 -0.44 -11.79
N GLY A 82 -6.23 -1.68 -11.48
CA GLY A 82 -5.34 -2.83 -11.55
C GLY A 82 -4.59 -3.13 -10.27
N VAL A 83 -5.01 -2.56 -9.14
CA VAL A 83 -4.41 -2.82 -7.82
C VAL A 83 -5.26 -3.85 -7.10
N GLY A 84 -4.64 -4.97 -6.72
CA GLY A 84 -5.33 -6.00 -5.95
C GLY A 84 -5.63 -7.27 -6.69
#